data_738259393048b2469ff8560e5f8cb38a
#
_entry.id   738259393048b2469ff8560e5f8cb38a
#
_cell.length_a   1.000
_cell.length_b   1.000
_cell.length_c   1.000
_cell.angle_alpha   90.00
_cell.angle_beta   90.00
_cell.angle_gamma   90.00
#
_symmetry.space_group_name_H-M   'P 1'
#
loop_
_entity.id
_entity.type
_entity.pdbx_description
1 polymer ?
#
loop_
_entity_poly.entity_id
_entity_poly.type
_entity_poly.pdbx_seq_one_letter_code
_entity_poly.pdbx_strand_id
1 'polypeptide(L)'
;MSASTDAQSPRRPETSETPHGVPGWLVALLAVASGMTVANLYYAQPLLSTLSGVFHTSTATAGTLITLTQVGYVVGMLFLVPLGDRLEKRNLITVLLTVTTLSLLAAGLATSFPMLLIASLVSGATSVVAQILVPFAASLAPDHARGRIVGRVMSGLLTGILLSRTLSSLVSDLAGWRVVFLGSAALMAVLAVALRSALPQHAPTTTLPYHHVLRSTFRLVRTHPALVRRGLYQAAMFGAFSAFWTTVSFVLTGPRFHYSSVGVGVFALVGAAGAAVAPFAGHWADRGLVRPMTGIAFVVATLAFALAGFGGHSVILLAVAAILIDVAVQASLILGQHTVYQLDPAARARLNSAFIAMFFAGGAAGSQLGSLVYHAGGWTALTLLGGALPIAALLYWSTERRARTAAEQGTTPA
;
A
#
# COMPACT_ATOMS: atom_id res chain seq x y z
N MET A 1 -7.95 47.33 66.20
CA MET A 1 -7.00 47.76 65.12
C MET A 1 -5.99 46.65 64.94
N SER A 2 -6.18 45.81 63.97
CA SER A 2 -5.20 44.77 63.54
C SER A 2 -5.19 44.76 62.00
N ALA A 3 -4.14 45.23 61.43
CA ALA A 3 -3.91 45.27 59.98
C ALA A 3 -3.39 43.90 59.57
N SER A 4 -4.16 43.22 58.72
CA SER A 4 -3.69 42.00 58.01
C SER A 4 -2.93 42.41 56.74
N THR A 5 -1.66 42.09 56.75
CA THR A 5 -0.76 42.31 55.60
C THR A 5 -0.91 41.10 54.66
N ASP A 6 -1.61 41.29 53.54
CA ASP A 6 -1.62 40.33 52.44
C ASP A 6 -0.28 40.29 51.75
N ALA A 7 0.46 39.19 51.93
CA ALA A 7 1.68 38.89 51.19
C ALA A 7 1.33 38.30 49.82
N GLN A 8 1.35 39.11 48.75
CA GLN A 8 1.27 38.68 47.38
C GLN A 8 2.52 37.88 47.02
N SER A 9 2.38 36.57 46.85
CA SER A 9 3.40 35.70 46.22
C SER A 9 3.67 36.13 44.79
N PRO A 10 4.94 36.25 44.36
CA PRO A 10 5.25 36.59 42.98
C PRO A 10 4.82 35.45 42.06
N ARG A 11 3.88 35.74 41.11
CA ARG A 11 3.53 34.86 40.01
C ARG A 11 4.78 34.66 39.18
N ARG A 12 5.32 33.43 39.16
CA ARG A 12 6.29 33.00 38.13
C ARG A 12 5.64 33.22 36.77
N PRO A 13 6.38 33.81 35.80
CA PRO A 13 5.90 33.88 34.43
C PRO A 13 5.81 32.44 33.91
N GLU A 14 4.58 31.98 33.62
CA GLU A 14 4.34 30.80 32.80
C GLU A 14 4.94 31.11 31.44
N THR A 15 6.13 30.58 31.17
CA THR A 15 6.66 30.50 29.82
C THR A 15 5.70 29.62 29.01
N SER A 16 4.75 30.27 28.35
CA SER A 16 3.93 29.64 27.31
C SER A 16 4.89 29.25 26.17
N GLU A 17 5.47 28.05 26.27
CA GLU A 17 6.05 27.41 25.10
C GLU A 17 4.90 27.20 24.10
N THR A 18 4.79 28.12 23.16
CA THR A 18 3.97 27.92 21.96
C THR A 18 4.40 26.59 21.35
N PRO A 19 3.50 25.61 21.15
CA PRO A 19 3.85 24.36 20.51
C PRO A 19 4.40 24.70 19.12
N HIS A 20 5.70 24.58 18.95
CA HIS A 20 6.33 24.78 17.66
C HIS A 20 5.76 23.72 16.72
N GLY A 21 4.98 24.15 15.73
CA GLY A 21 4.39 23.25 14.74
C GLY A 21 5.49 22.43 14.05
N VAL A 22 5.17 21.22 13.60
CA VAL A 22 6.12 20.34 12.91
C VAL A 22 6.75 21.12 11.74
N PRO A 23 8.09 21.23 11.68
CA PRO A 23 8.76 21.99 10.62
C PRO A 23 8.37 21.45 9.24
N GLY A 24 8.12 22.36 8.29
CA GLY A 24 7.67 21.97 6.94
C GLY A 24 8.66 21.05 6.21
N TRP A 25 9.96 21.23 6.43
CA TRP A 25 11.00 20.36 5.87
C TRP A 25 10.92 18.92 6.40
N LEU A 26 10.55 18.73 7.69
CA LEU A 26 10.38 17.40 8.28
C LEU A 26 9.17 16.70 7.68
N VAL A 27 8.07 17.42 7.47
CA VAL A 27 6.88 16.88 6.77
C VAL A 27 7.24 16.48 5.34
N ALA A 28 8.02 17.28 4.63
CA ALA A 28 8.50 16.94 3.29
C ALA A 28 9.41 15.71 3.30
N LEU A 29 10.34 15.61 4.25
CA LEU A 29 11.20 14.43 4.41
C LEU A 29 10.37 13.15 4.69
N LEU A 30 9.36 13.22 5.56
CA LEU A 30 8.47 12.11 5.86
C LEU A 30 7.65 11.70 4.62
N ALA A 31 7.19 12.67 3.82
CA ALA A 31 6.47 12.41 2.57
C ALA A 31 7.35 11.72 1.53
N VAL A 32 8.57 12.23 1.32
CA VAL A 32 9.55 11.64 0.40
C VAL A 32 9.93 10.23 0.87
N ALA A 33 10.24 10.06 2.15
CA ALA A 33 10.62 8.76 2.71
C ALA A 33 9.47 7.73 2.58
N SER A 34 8.23 8.13 2.82
CA SER A 34 7.06 7.25 2.63
C SER A 34 6.87 6.85 1.18
N GLY A 35 7.04 7.79 0.24
CA GLY A 35 6.95 7.50 -1.19
C GLY A 35 8.06 6.59 -1.68
N MET A 36 9.30 6.87 -1.31
CA MET A 36 10.45 6.09 -1.76
C MET A 36 10.48 4.68 -1.19
N THR A 37 10.08 4.49 0.08
CA THR A 37 10.02 3.14 0.68
C THR A 37 8.93 2.30 0.05
N VAL A 38 7.75 2.87 -0.22
CA VAL A 38 6.65 2.12 -0.86
C VAL A 38 6.93 1.83 -2.34
N ALA A 39 7.72 2.69 -3.00
CA ALA A 39 8.12 2.51 -4.40
C ALA A 39 8.86 1.18 -4.64
N ASN A 40 9.60 0.69 -3.64
CA ASN A 40 10.34 -0.60 -3.71
C ASN A 40 9.43 -1.80 -4.03
N LEU A 41 8.15 -1.73 -3.72
CA LEU A 41 7.18 -2.80 -4.00
C LEU A 41 6.80 -2.89 -5.48
N TYR A 42 7.04 -1.83 -6.24
CA TYR A 42 6.53 -1.69 -7.60
C TYR A 42 7.60 -1.62 -8.69
N TYR A 43 8.90 -1.46 -8.32
CA TYR A 43 9.99 -1.36 -9.31
C TYR A 43 10.10 -2.56 -10.23
N ALA A 44 9.89 -3.76 -9.73
CA ALA A 44 10.04 -4.98 -10.49
C ALA A 44 8.91 -5.24 -11.50
N GLN A 45 7.71 -4.63 -11.32
CA GLN A 45 6.55 -4.90 -12.17
C GLN A 45 6.82 -4.62 -13.66
N PRO A 46 7.29 -3.44 -14.08
CA PRO A 46 7.55 -3.17 -15.48
C PRO A 46 8.80 -3.89 -16.01
N LEU A 47 9.67 -4.39 -15.13
CA LEU A 47 10.92 -5.06 -15.49
C LEU A 47 10.76 -6.58 -15.69
N LEU A 48 9.58 -7.16 -15.47
CA LEU A 48 9.40 -8.61 -15.47
C LEU A 48 9.78 -9.26 -16.79
N SER A 49 9.45 -8.63 -17.92
CA SER A 49 9.85 -9.14 -19.24
C SER A 49 11.37 -9.14 -19.43
N THR A 50 12.04 -8.07 -19.02
CA THR A 50 13.51 -7.95 -19.05
C THR A 50 14.17 -9.00 -18.15
N LEU A 51 13.68 -9.12 -16.90
CA LEU A 51 14.21 -10.08 -15.92
C LEU A 51 13.97 -11.53 -16.35
N SER A 52 12.82 -11.83 -16.94
CA SER A 52 12.52 -13.14 -17.53
C SER A 52 13.53 -13.52 -18.64
N GLY A 53 13.88 -12.57 -19.49
CA GLY A 53 14.90 -12.76 -20.54
C GLY A 53 16.30 -12.94 -19.96
N VAL A 54 16.71 -12.10 -19.00
CA VAL A 54 18.06 -12.15 -18.39
C VAL A 54 18.30 -13.45 -17.62
N PHE A 55 17.32 -13.94 -16.89
CA PHE A 55 17.44 -15.16 -16.07
C PHE A 55 16.91 -16.41 -16.76
N HIS A 56 16.50 -16.30 -18.04
CA HIS A 56 15.95 -17.41 -18.83
C HIS A 56 14.82 -18.16 -18.11
N THR A 57 13.90 -17.41 -17.48
CA THR A 57 12.78 -17.97 -16.72
C THR A 57 11.46 -17.79 -17.47
N SER A 58 10.47 -18.64 -17.15
CA SER A 58 9.11 -18.47 -17.70
C SER A 58 8.42 -17.24 -17.13
N THR A 59 7.39 -16.73 -17.79
CA THR A 59 6.55 -15.63 -17.29
C THR A 59 5.90 -15.98 -15.95
N ALA A 60 5.51 -17.25 -15.75
CA ALA A 60 4.99 -17.78 -14.50
C ALA A 60 6.02 -17.67 -13.36
N THR A 61 7.27 -18.08 -13.65
CA THR A 61 8.38 -17.98 -12.68
C THR A 61 8.75 -16.53 -12.42
N ALA A 62 8.82 -15.66 -13.43
CA ALA A 62 9.11 -14.25 -13.25
C ALA A 62 8.09 -13.57 -12.33
N GLY A 63 6.80 -13.92 -12.42
CA GLY A 63 5.74 -13.39 -11.56
C GLY A 63 5.94 -13.68 -10.08
N THR A 64 6.69 -14.74 -9.70
CA THR A 64 7.00 -15.04 -8.29
C THR A 64 7.79 -13.92 -7.62
N LEU A 65 8.50 -13.09 -8.39
CA LEU A 65 9.22 -11.94 -7.87
C LEU A 65 8.26 -10.93 -7.21
N ILE A 66 7.17 -10.58 -7.88
CA ILE A 66 6.14 -9.67 -7.33
C ILE A 66 5.43 -10.34 -6.16
N THR A 67 5.10 -11.63 -6.30
CA THR A 67 4.45 -12.40 -5.25
C THR A 67 5.27 -12.39 -3.96
N LEU A 68 6.58 -12.69 -4.03
CA LEU A 68 7.44 -12.72 -2.83
C LEU A 68 7.67 -11.33 -2.26
N THR A 69 7.78 -10.28 -3.08
CA THR A 69 7.84 -8.90 -2.59
C THR A 69 6.58 -8.56 -1.77
N GLN A 70 5.40 -8.92 -2.25
CA GLN A 70 4.13 -8.66 -1.56
C GLN A 70 3.94 -9.57 -0.32
N VAL A 71 4.34 -10.84 -0.39
CA VAL A 71 4.38 -11.74 0.78
C VAL A 71 5.30 -11.17 1.86
N GLY A 72 6.49 -10.71 1.46
CA GLY A 72 7.40 -10.00 2.37
C GLY A 72 6.69 -8.83 3.05
N TYR A 73 6.02 -7.99 2.27
CA TYR A 73 5.30 -6.84 2.82
C TYR A 73 4.18 -7.23 3.79
N VAL A 74 3.43 -8.30 3.51
CA VAL A 74 2.44 -8.87 4.46
C VAL A 74 3.10 -9.29 5.76
N VAL A 75 4.24 -10.00 5.68
CA VAL A 75 5.02 -10.40 6.85
C VAL A 75 5.48 -9.16 7.63
N GLY A 76 6.01 -8.16 6.94
CA GLY A 76 6.41 -6.88 7.55
C GLY A 76 5.24 -6.17 8.26
N MET A 77 4.07 -6.11 7.61
CA MET A 77 2.86 -5.52 8.19
C MET A 77 2.41 -6.22 9.46
N LEU A 78 2.43 -7.55 9.47
CA LEU A 78 1.95 -8.32 10.61
C LEU A 78 2.97 -8.37 11.76
N PHE A 79 4.27 -8.37 11.45
CA PHE A 79 5.31 -8.59 12.45
C PHE A 79 6.20 -7.36 12.71
N LEU A 80 6.55 -6.55 11.72
CA LEU A 80 7.48 -5.43 11.92
C LEU A 80 6.75 -4.13 12.28
N VAL A 81 5.58 -3.85 11.72
CA VAL A 81 4.81 -2.64 12.06
C VAL A 81 4.43 -2.61 13.54
N PRO A 82 3.93 -3.71 14.17
CA PRO A 82 3.62 -3.72 15.60
C PRO A 82 4.83 -3.52 16.52
N LEU A 83 6.07 -3.75 16.04
CA LEU A 83 7.27 -3.41 16.78
C LEU A 83 7.42 -1.91 17.01
N GLY A 84 6.83 -1.08 16.12
CA GLY A 84 6.81 0.38 16.25
C GLY A 84 6.05 0.90 17.47
N ASP A 85 5.17 0.10 18.08
CA ASP A 85 4.50 0.44 19.33
C ASP A 85 5.38 0.16 20.54
N ARG A 86 6.35 -0.76 20.43
CA ARG A 86 7.19 -1.26 21.53
C ARG A 86 8.63 -0.76 21.49
N LEU A 87 9.16 -0.50 20.32
CA LEU A 87 10.52 -0.02 20.13
C LEU A 87 10.53 1.48 19.86
N GLU A 88 11.65 2.10 20.14
CA GLU A 88 11.88 3.50 19.75
C GLU A 88 11.82 3.61 18.22
N LYS A 89 10.88 4.42 17.73
CA LYS A 89 10.52 4.48 16.30
C LYS A 89 11.68 4.88 15.40
N ARG A 90 12.52 5.83 15.84
CA ARG A 90 13.70 6.27 15.09
C ARG A 90 14.68 5.13 14.87
N ASN A 91 14.97 4.33 15.90
CA ASN A 91 15.88 3.17 15.81
C ASN A 91 15.26 2.10 14.90
N LEU A 92 13.99 1.76 15.08
CA LEU A 92 13.30 0.77 14.25
C LEU A 92 13.33 1.17 12.77
N ILE A 93 12.96 2.42 12.43
CA ILE A 93 12.99 2.94 11.06
C ILE A 93 14.40 2.85 10.48
N THR A 94 15.42 3.23 11.24
CA THR A 94 16.82 3.15 10.79
C THR A 94 17.24 1.72 10.48
N VAL A 95 16.93 0.76 11.36
CA VAL A 95 17.22 -0.66 11.14
C VAL A 95 16.49 -1.18 9.90
N LEU A 96 15.21 -0.92 9.77
CA LEU A 96 14.42 -1.35 8.61
C LEU A 96 14.98 -0.79 7.30
N LEU A 97 15.32 0.50 7.25
CA LEU A 97 15.93 1.11 6.06
C LEU A 97 17.32 0.55 5.76
N THR A 98 18.12 0.23 6.77
CA THR A 98 19.44 -0.41 6.58
C THR A 98 19.26 -1.80 5.98
N VAL A 99 18.33 -2.61 6.49
CA VAL A 99 18.05 -3.95 5.93
C VAL A 99 17.47 -3.82 4.52
N THR A 100 16.60 -2.84 4.25
CA THR A 100 16.11 -2.56 2.89
C THR A 100 17.26 -2.20 1.96
N THR A 101 18.19 -1.35 2.40
CA THR A 101 19.39 -0.99 1.62
C THR A 101 20.19 -2.24 1.25
N LEU A 102 20.52 -3.09 2.22
CA LEU A 102 21.29 -4.31 1.99
C LEU A 102 20.57 -5.30 1.08
N SER A 103 19.24 -5.44 1.23
CA SER A 103 18.45 -6.31 0.35
C SER A 103 18.38 -5.79 -1.08
N LEU A 104 18.25 -4.47 -1.29
CA LEU A 104 18.26 -3.86 -2.61
C LEU A 104 19.65 -3.93 -3.26
N LEU A 105 20.73 -3.79 -2.49
CA LEU A 105 22.10 -4.06 -2.97
C LEU A 105 22.22 -5.50 -3.45
N ALA A 106 21.75 -6.47 -2.64
CA ALA A 106 21.75 -7.88 -3.02
C ALA A 106 20.93 -8.14 -4.28
N ALA A 107 19.77 -7.45 -4.43
CA ALA A 107 18.94 -7.55 -5.63
C ALA A 107 19.67 -7.00 -6.87
N GLY A 108 20.31 -5.83 -6.77
CA GLY A 108 21.05 -5.22 -7.88
C GLY A 108 22.31 -6.00 -8.28
N LEU A 109 22.92 -6.72 -7.34
CA LEU A 109 24.08 -7.57 -7.54
C LEU A 109 23.71 -9.04 -7.84
N ALA A 110 22.42 -9.36 -7.97
CA ALA A 110 21.98 -10.73 -8.14
C ALA A 110 22.53 -11.37 -9.41
N THR A 111 23.17 -12.54 -9.25
CA THR A 111 23.71 -13.38 -10.32
C THR A 111 22.78 -14.54 -10.66
N SER A 112 21.77 -14.81 -9.81
CA SER A 112 20.78 -15.86 -10.00
C SER A 112 19.38 -15.37 -9.63
N PHE A 113 18.37 -15.96 -10.25
CA PHE A 113 16.98 -15.60 -9.97
C PHE A 113 16.56 -15.89 -8.52
N PRO A 114 16.94 -17.03 -7.88
CA PRO A 114 16.67 -17.26 -6.45
C PRO A 114 17.25 -16.18 -5.53
N MET A 115 18.46 -15.67 -5.80
CA MET A 115 19.06 -14.56 -5.04
C MET A 115 18.18 -13.30 -5.14
N LEU A 116 17.70 -12.97 -6.34
CA LEU A 116 16.79 -11.85 -6.56
C LEU A 116 15.48 -12.05 -5.82
N LEU A 117 14.92 -13.26 -5.79
CA LEU A 117 13.69 -13.59 -5.06
C LEU A 117 13.83 -13.38 -3.55
N ILE A 118 14.92 -13.90 -2.95
CA ILE A 118 15.18 -13.73 -1.51
C ILE A 118 15.38 -12.26 -1.17
N ALA A 119 16.17 -11.55 -1.95
CA ALA A 119 16.39 -10.12 -1.77
C ALA A 119 15.06 -9.33 -1.84
N SER A 120 14.19 -9.66 -2.79
CA SER A 120 12.89 -9.01 -2.95
C SER A 120 11.92 -9.34 -1.82
N LEU A 121 11.92 -10.56 -1.29
CA LEU A 121 11.16 -10.93 -0.10
C LEU A 121 11.57 -10.08 1.11
N VAL A 122 12.88 -9.95 1.37
CA VAL A 122 13.41 -9.16 2.48
C VAL A 122 13.14 -7.68 2.28
N SER A 123 13.37 -7.15 1.07
CA SER A 123 13.05 -5.77 0.72
C SER A 123 11.56 -5.47 0.92
N GLY A 124 10.67 -6.37 0.49
CA GLY A 124 9.24 -6.26 0.72
C GLY A 124 8.91 -6.18 2.20
N ALA A 125 9.47 -7.08 3.01
CA ALA A 125 9.21 -7.13 4.46
C ALA A 125 9.64 -5.84 5.17
N THR A 126 10.75 -5.24 4.78
CA THR A 126 11.30 -4.05 5.44
C THR A 126 10.80 -2.74 4.86
N SER A 127 10.17 -2.73 3.67
CA SER A 127 9.57 -1.55 3.05
C SER A 127 8.28 -1.05 3.74
N VAL A 128 7.88 -1.67 4.86
CA VAL A 128 6.74 -1.24 5.69
C VAL A 128 7.00 0.06 6.46
N VAL A 129 8.16 0.66 6.32
CA VAL A 129 8.53 1.93 6.98
C VAL A 129 7.48 3.02 6.73
N ALA A 130 6.90 3.12 5.54
CA ALA A 130 5.83 4.07 5.24
C ALA A 130 4.62 3.92 6.18
N GLN A 131 4.28 2.70 6.59
CA GLN A 131 3.18 2.40 7.50
C GLN A 131 3.49 2.79 8.96
N ILE A 132 4.75 2.97 9.30
CA ILE A 132 5.22 3.50 10.59
C ILE A 132 5.29 5.02 10.52
N LEU A 133 5.77 5.60 9.40
CA LEU A 133 5.96 7.04 9.24
C LEU A 133 4.64 7.82 9.22
N VAL A 134 3.57 7.31 8.60
CA VAL A 134 2.28 8.01 8.52
C VAL A 134 1.65 8.23 9.91
N PRO A 135 1.48 7.19 10.78
CA PRO A 135 1.01 7.39 12.14
C PRO A 135 1.99 8.22 13.00
N PHE A 136 3.29 8.10 12.73
CA PHE A 136 4.31 8.90 13.43
C PHE A 136 4.18 10.39 13.10
N ALA A 137 3.99 10.74 11.84
CA ALA A 137 3.70 12.12 11.43
C ALA A 137 2.42 12.66 12.10
N ALA A 138 1.40 11.82 12.22
CA ALA A 138 0.16 12.17 12.93
C ALA A 138 0.40 12.44 14.43
N SER A 139 1.30 11.68 15.09
CA SER A 139 1.62 11.86 16.51
C SER A 139 2.48 13.09 16.80
N LEU A 140 3.24 13.57 15.83
CA LEU A 140 4.03 14.81 15.94
C LEU A 140 3.19 16.06 15.70
N ALA A 141 2.04 15.91 15.03
CA ALA A 141 1.23 17.03 14.59
C ALA A 141 0.30 17.54 15.69
N PRO A 142 0.16 18.87 15.90
CA PRO A 142 -0.89 19.43 16.73
C PRO A 142 -2.28 19.09 16.14
N ASP A 143 -3.31 18.97 16.99
CA ASP A 143 -4.63 18.46 16.60
C ASP A 143 -5.24 19.21 15.40
N HIS A 144 -5.12 20.54 15.37
CA HIS A 144 -5.65 21.39 14.29
C HIS A 144 -4.93 21.21 12.95
N ALA A 145 -3.69 20.70 12.93
CA ALA A 145 -2.88 20.52 11.73
C ALA A 145 -2.72 19.04 11.33
N ARG A 146 -3.15 18.09 12.17
CA ARG A 146 -2.94 16.64 11.98
C ARG A 146 -3.40 16.14 10.61
N GLY A 147 -4.61 16.46 10.21
CA GLY A 147 -5.16 16.04 8.91
C GLY A 147 -4.34 16.56 7.74
N ARG A 148 -3.90 17.83 7.78
CA ARG A 148 -3.08 18.44 6.73
C ARG A 148 -1.69 17.80 6.63
N ILE A 149 -1.05 17.50 7.76
CA ILE A 149 0.28 16.88 7.80
C ILE A 149 0.21 15.44 7.28
N VAL A 150 -0.75 14.64 7.77
CA VAL A 150 -0.98 13.28 7.28
C VAL A 150 -1.30 13.29 5.79
N GLY A 151 -2.14 14.21 5.32
CA GLY A 151 -2.46 14.36 3.90
C GLY A 151 -1.22 14.60 3.04
N ARG A 152 -0.28 15.46 3.47
CA ARG A 152 0.99 15.69 2.76
C ARG A 152 1.87 14.45 2.71
N VAL A 153 1.99 13.70 3.80
CA VAL A 153 2.77 12.46 3.84
C VAL A 153 2.14 11.39 2.95
N MET A 154 0.82 11.26 2.97
CA MET A 154 0.09 10.36 2.08
C MET A 154 0.20 10.75 0.61
N SER A 155 0.21 12.04 0.28
CA SER A 155 0.46 12.50 -1.09
C SER A 155 1.84 12.07 -1.59
N GLY A 156 2.87 12.17 -0.73
CA GLY A 156 4.21 11.66 -1.04
C GLY A 156 4.20 10.16 -1.30
N LEU A 157 3.51 9.38 -0.47
CA LEU A 157 3.35 7.94 -0.63
C LEU A 157 2.70 7.59 -1.96
N LEU A 158 1.58 8.24 -2.31
CA LEU A 158 0.88 8.00 -3.57
C LEU A 158 1.70 8.40 -4.79
N THR A 159 2.42 9.53 -4.70
CA THR A 159 3.37 9.96 -5.75
C THR A 159 4.48 8.93 -5.96
N GLY A 160 5.02 8.37 -4.86
CA GLY A 160 6.02 7.31 -4.93
C GLY A 160 5.51 6.06 -5.65
N ILE A 161 4.30 5.60 -5.34
CA ILE A 161 3.67 4.47 -6.03
C ILE A 161 3.53 4.76 -7.53
N LEU A 162 3.05 5.95 -7.87
CA LEU A 162 2.81 6.36 -9.24
C LEU A 162 4.09 6.42 -10.06
N LEU A 163 5.10 7.13 -9.56
CA LEU A 163 6.33 7.36 -10.31
C LEU A 163 7.24 6.13 -10.34
N SER A 164 7.11 5.21 -9.38
CA SER A 164 8.00 4.06 -9.24
C SER A 164 8.12 3.21 -10.51
N ARG A 165 7.00 2.91 -11.15
CA ARG A 165 6.96 2.08 -12.37
C ARG A 165 7.60 2.79 -13.56
N THR A 166 7.28 4.07 -13.75
CA THR A 166 7.82 4.88 -14.85
C THR A 166 9.31 5.12 -14.69
N LEU A 167 9.75 5.52 -13.48
CA LEU A 167 11.18 5.73 -13.20
C LEU A 167 11.97 4.44 -13.32
N SER A 168 11.44 3.33 -12.82
CA SER A 168 12.07 2.01 -12.95
C SER A 168 12.27 1.61 -14.40
N SER A 169 11.24 1.78 -15.25
CA SER A 169 11.34 1.51 -16.68
C SER A 169 12.37 2.39 -17.38
N LEU A 170 12.32 3.71 -17.11
CA LEU A 170 13.23 4.67 -17.73
C LEU A 170 14.69 4.40 -17.34
N VAL A 171 14.96 4.22 -16.04
CA VAL A 171 16.31 3.92 -15.54
C VAL A 171 16.81 2.58 -16.10
N SER A 172 15.93 1.58 -16.18
CA SER A 172 16.29 0.28 -16.73
C SER A 172 16.67 0.34 -18.21
N ASP A 173 15.98 1.15 -18.99
CA ASP A 173 16.28 1.34 -20.43
C ASP A 173 17.60 2.08 -20.65
N LEU A 174 17.86 3.12 -19.85
CA LEU A 174 19.06 3.96 -19.99
C LEU A 174 20.33 3.32 -19.42
N ALA A 175 20.23 2.60 -18.32
CA ALA A 175 21.38 2.16 -17.54
C ALA A 175 21.31 0.68 -17.09
N GLY A 176 20.24 -0.02 -17.46
CA GLY A 176 20.02 -1.41 -17.12
C GLY A 176 19.26 -1.61 -15.81
N TRP A 177 18.60 -2.76 -15.71
CA TRP A 177 17.72 -3.11 -14.56
C TRP A 177 18.45 -3.12 -13.20
N ARG A 178 19.74 -3.45 -13.19
CA ARG A 178 20.55 -3.45 -11.95
C ARG A 178 20.64 -2.09 -11.32
N VAL A 179 20.75 -1.03 -12.13
CA VAL A 179 20.87 0.36 -11.64
C VAL A 179 19.60 0.81 -10.93
N VAL A 180 18.42 0.26 -11.27
CA VAL A 180 17.17 0.54 -10.54
C VAL A 180 17.30 0.12 -9.08
N PHE A 181 17.76 -1.10 -8.81
CA PHE A 181 17.91 -1.61 -7.44
C PHE A 181 19.09 -0.96 -6.71
N LEU A 182 20.23 -0.78 -7.37
CA LEU A 182 21.40 -0.13 -6.76
C LEU A 182 21.14 1.36 -6.46
N GLY A 183 20.49 2.07 -7.36
CA GLY A 183 20.08 3.46 -7.14
C GLY A 183 19.08 3.58 -5.99
N SER A 184 18.10 2.66 -5.92
CA SER A 184 17.18 2.62 -4.79
C SER A 184 17.90 2.28 -3.48
N ALA A 185 18.87 1.37 -3.48
CA ALA A 185 19.69 1.08 -2.31
C ALA A 185 20.42 2.33 -1.80
N ALA A 186 21.06 3.08 -2.69
CA ALA A 186 21.72 4.34 -2.35
C ALA A 186 20.74 5.36 -1.75
N LEU A 187 19.54 5.49 -2.34
CA LEU A 187 18.50 6.37 -1.82
C LEU A 187 17.99 5.92 -0.44
N MET A 188 17.82 4.61 -0.20
CA MET A 188 17.43 4.10 1.13
C MET A 188 18.52 4.34 2.17
N ALA A 189 19.80 4.23 1.81
CA ALA A 189 20.92 4.55 2.70
C ALA A 189 20.90 6.04 3.09
N VAL A 190 20.73 6.94 2.12
CA VAL A 190 20.60 8.40 2.37
C VAL A 190 19.40 8.68 3.26
N LEU A 191 18.24 8.05 3.00
CA LEU A 191 17.06 8.20 3.85
C LEU A 191 17.28 7.67 5.27
N ALA A 192 18.01 6.54 5.44
CA ALA A 192 18.34 6.00 6.76
C ALA A 192 19.13 7.03 7.58
N VAL A 193 20.15 7.66 6.98
CA VAL A 193 20.95 8.70 7.63
C VAL A 193 20.12 9.97 7.90
N ALA A 194 19.36 10.44 6.90
CA ALA A 194 18.54 11.63 7.02
C ALA A 194 17.45 11.49 8.10
N LEU A 195 16.73 10.38 8.13
CA LEU A 195 15.71 10.12 9.16
C LEU A 195 16.34 9.88 10.53
N ARG A 196 17.50 9.20 10.59
CA ARG A 196 18.24 9.03 11.84
C ARG A 196 18.63 10.36 12.49
N SER A 197 19.01 11.35 11.70
CA SER A 197 19.38 12.68 12.19
C SER A 197 18.19 13.59 12.46
N ALA A 198 17.12 13.47 11.65
CA ALA A 198 15.98 14.37 11.67
C ALA A 198 14.87 14.00 12.66
N LEU A 199 14.65 12.69 12.89
CA LEU A 199 13.56 12.23 13.74
C LEU A 199 13.86 12.45 15.22
N PRO A 200 12.93 13.02 16.00
CA PRO A 200 13.04 13.09 17.45
C PRO A 200 12.98 11.67 18.05
N GLN A 201 13.65 11.51 19.18
CA GLN A 201 13.49 10.30 19.99
C GLN A 201 12.07 10.25 20.54
N HIS A 202 11.38 9.17 20.31
CA HIS A 202 10.00 8.97 20.77
C HIS A 202 9.92 7.68 21.57
N ALA A 203 9.56 7.82 22.85
CA ALA A 203 9.45 6.67 23.72
C ALA A 203 8.41 5.66 23.20
N PRO A 204 8.58 4.37 23.49
CA PRO A 204 7.61 3.33 23.15
C PRO A 204 6.21 3.69 23.66
N THR A 205 5.18 3.40 22.89
CA THR A 205 3.78 3.68 23.25
C THR A 205 3.18 2.62 24.15
N THR A 206 3.80 1.44 24.25
CA THR A 206 3.36 0.34 25.11
C THR A 206 4.52 -0.43 25.73
N THR A 207 4.30 -0.89 26.95
CA THR A 207 5.19 -1.81 27.68
C THR A 207 4.77 -3.28 27.55
N LEU A 208 3.64 -3.55 26.87
CA LEU A 208 3.12 -4.91 26.73
C LEU A 208 4.12 -5.83 26.01
N PRO A 209 4.24 -7.11 26.38
CA PRO A 209 5.05 -8.08 25.66
C PRO A 209 4.62 -8.20 24.20
N TYR A 210 5.57 -8.34 23.29
CA TYR A 210 5.32 -8.34 21.85
C TYR A 210 4.28 -9.39 21.39
N HIS A 211 4.30 -10.58 21.96
CA HIS A 211 3.31 -11.61 21.66
C HIS A 211 1.88 -11.21 22.05
N HIS A 212 1.69 -10.36 23.05
CA HIS A 212 0.37 -9.81 23.39
C HIS A 212 -0.12 -8.81 22.33
N VAL A 213 0.80 -7.99 21.78
CA VAL A 213 0.47 -7.06 20.69
C VAL A 213 0.06 -7.86 19.44
N LEU A 214 0.82 -8.88 19.06
CA LEU A 214 0.45 -9.77 17.95
C LEU A 214 -0.89 -10.47 18.18
N ARG A 215 -1.05 -11.11 19.35
CA ARG A 215 -2.31 -11.80 19.70
C ARG A 215 -3.51 -10.87 19.65
N SER A 216 -3.34 -9.60 20.03
CA SER A 216 -4.40 -8.59 19.95
C SER A 216 -4.82 -8.31 18.50
N THR A 217 -3.87 -8.23 17.56
CA THR A 217 -4.16 -8.05 16.13
C THR A 217 -4.94 -9.24 15.56
N PHE A 218 -4.51 -10.47 15.85
CA PHE A 218 -5.25 -11.67 15.43
C PHE A 218 -6.62 -11.78 16.10
N ARG A 219 -6.75 -11.34 17.35
CA ARG A 219 -8.05 -11.27 18.02
C ARG A 219 -9.00 -10.32 17.30
N LEU A 220 -8.54 -9.13 16.89
CA LEU A 220 -9.35 -8.17 16.14
C LEU A 220 -9.91 -8.77 14.85
N VAL A 221 -9.12 -9.56 14.11
CA VAL A 221 -9.58 -10.27 12.91
C VAL A 221 -10.72 -11.24 13.25
N ARG A 222 -10.63 -11.95 14.39
CA ARG A 222 -11.66 -12.91 14.81
C ARG A 222 -12.92 -12.25 15.40
N THR A 223 -12.78 -11.09 16.05
CA THR A 223 -13.88 -10.42 16.75
C THR A 223 -14.64 -9.41 15.89
N HIS A 224 -14.07 -9.00 14.74
CA HIS A 224 -14.69 -8.02 13.85
C HIS A 224 -14.98 -8.61 12.47
N PRO A 225 -16.14 -9.26 12.25
CA PRO A 225 -16.51 -9.83 10.95
C PRO A 225 -16.50 -8.79 9.81
N ALA A 226 -16.82 -7.52 10.14
CA ALA A 226 -16.77 -6.43 9.16
C ALA A 226 -15.34 -6.17 8.66
N LEU A 227 -14.31 -6.29 9.52
CA LEU A 227 -12.91 -6.21 9.11
C LEU A 227 -12.56 -7.29 8.10
N VAL A 228 -12.93 -8.55 8.39
CA VAL A 228 -12.67 -9.68 7.49
C VAL A 228 -13.40 -9.50 6.16
N ARG A 229 -14.67 -9.09 6.21
CA ARG A 229 -15.47 -8.84 5.00
C ARG A 229 -14.83 -7.78 4.12
N ARG A 230 -14.48 -6.61 4.68
CA ARG A 230 -13.82 -5.51 3.94
C ARG A 230 -12.42 -5.93 3.47
N GLY A 231 -11.69 -6.69 4.26
CA GLY A 231 -10.38 -7.25 3.89
C GLY A 231 -10.48 -8.21 2.70
N LEU A 232 -11.48 -9.10 2.67
CA LEU A 232 -11.69 -10.03 1.54
C LEU A 232 -12.12 -9.29 0.26
N TYR A 233 -12.98 -8.26 0.37
CA TYR A 233 -13.30 -7.41 -0.79
C TYR A 233 -12.03 -6.82 -1.38
N GLN A 234 -11.20 -6.26 -0.52
CA GLN A 234 -9.99 -5.59 -0.95
C GLN A 234 -8.91 -6.56 -1.41
N ALA A 235 -8.84 -7.76 -0.84
CA ALA A 235 -7.97 -8.83 -1.32
C ALA A 235 -8.34 -9.26 -2.75
N ALA A 236 -9.62 -9.42 -3.07
CA ALA A 236 -10.08 -9.74 -4.41
C ALA A 236 -9.78 -8.61 -5.40
N MET A 237 -10.06 -7.35 -5.03
CA MET A 237 -9.81 -6.19 -5.87
C MET A 237 -8.33 -5.97 -6.16
N PHE A 238 -7.48 -6.06 -5.14
CA PHE A 238 -6.03 -5.91 -5.33
C PHE A 238 -5.38 -7.13 -5.96
N GLY A 239 -5.98 -8.31 -5.78
CA GLY A 239 -5.60 -9.51 -6.51
C GLY A 239 -5.80 -9.34 -8.02
N ALA A 240 -6.96 -8.85 -8.44
CA ALA A 240 -7.24 -8.52 -9.84
C ALA A 240 -6.28 -7.46 -10.39
N PHE A 241 -6.07 -6.37 -9.64
CA PHE A 241 -5.12 -5.31 -9.95
C PHE A 241 -3.68 -5.86 -10.12
N SER A 242 -3.22 -6.66 -9.16
CA SER A 242 -1.87 -7.24 -9.22
C SER A 242 -1.71 -8.20 -10.39
N ALA A 243 -2.73 -9.02 -10.71
CA ALA A 243 -2.73 -9.88 -11.87
C ALA A 243 -2.54 -9.07 -13.17
N PHE A 244 -3.30 -7.97 -13.33
CA PHE A 244 -3.20 -7.08 -14.49
C PHE A 244 -1.81 -6.44 -14.60
N TRP A 245 -1.35 -5.73 -13.55
CA TRP A 245 -0.08 -4.98 -13.60
C TRP A 245 1.17 -5.87 -13.67
N THR A 246 1.09 -7.10 -13.17
CA THR A 246 2.17 -8.08 -13.28
C THR A 246 2.32 -8.60 -14.71
N THR A 247 1.22 -8.74 -15.45
CA THR A 247 1.23 -9.39 -16.76
C THR A 247 1.18 -8.43 -17.94
N VAL A 248 0.68 -7.19 -17.74
CA VAL A 248 0.55 -6.21 -18.83
C VAL A 248 1.90 -5.87 -19.50
N SER A 249 3.01 -5.92 -18.76
CA SER A 249 4.36 -5.71 -19.30
C SER A 249 4.71 -6.75 -20.38
N PHE A 250 4.34 -8.01 -20.17
CA PHE A 250 4.55 -9.07 -21.17
C PHE A 250 3.69 -8.87 -22.44
N VAL A 251 2.49 -8.34 -22.27
CA VAL A 251 1.59 -8.03 -23.40
C VAL A 251 2.14 -6.88 -24.23
N LEU A 252 2.55 -5.78 -23.57
CA LEU A 252 3.07 -4.59 -24.22
C LEU A 252 4.42 -4.84 -24.92
N THR A 253 5.30 -5.65 -24.34
CA THR A 253 6.58 -6.03 -24.95
C THR A 253 6.46 -7.19 -25.96
N GLY A 254 5.29 -7.84 -26.00
CA GLY A 254 5.01 -8.98 -26.86
C GLY A 254 4.94 -8.64 -28.35
N PRO A 255 4.77 -9.67 -29.22
CA PRO A 255 4.90 -9.55 -30.69
C PRO A 255 3.83 -8.69 -31.35
N ARG A 256 2.80 -8.25 -30.62
CA ARG A 256 1.74 -7.39 -31.15
C ARG A 256 2.03 -5.90 -31.01
N PHE A 257 2.54 -5.49 -29.84
CA PHE A 257 2.74 -4.07 -29.53
C PHE A 257 4.21 -3.63 -29.65
N HIS A 258 5.16 -4.54 -29.40
CA HIS A 258 6.61 -4.29 -29.48
C HIS A 258 7.08 -3.06 -28.70
N TYR A 259 6.46 -2.76 -27.54
CA TYR A 259 6.85 -1.61 -26.73
C TYR A 259 8.22 -1.86 -26.08
N SER A 260 9.05 -0.80 -26.07
CA SER A 260 10.27 -0.75 -25.25
C SER A 260 9.92 -0.66 -23.76
N SER A 261 10.92 -0.83 -22.90
CA SER A 261 10.75 -0.61 -21.46
C SER A 261 10.22 0.79 -21.16
N VAL A 262 10.66 1.82 -21.88
CA VAL A 262 10.14 3.20 -21.75
C VAL A 262 8.66 3.24 -22.09
N GLY A 263 8.24 2.59 -23.17
CA GLY A 263 6.83 2.52 -23.56
C GLY A 263 5.94 1.89 -22.47
N VAL A 264 6.42 0.82 -21.83
CA VAL A 264 5.75 0.21 -20.66
C VAL A 264 5.69 1.18 -19.48
N GLY A 265 6.77 1.94 -19.23
CA GLY A 265 6.82 2.95 -18.17
C GLY A 265 5.88 4.13 -18.42
N VAL A 266 5.77 4.60 -19.66
CA VAL A 266 4.80 5.64 -20.05
C VAL A 266 3.36 5.12 -19.90
N PHE A 267 3.10 3.88 -20.32
CA PHE A 267 1.81 3.24 -20.09
C PHE A 267 1.47 3.18 -18.58
N ALA A 268 2.45 2.95 -17.70
CA ALA A 268 2.22 2.89 -16.26
C ALA A 268 1.74 4.23 -15.66
N LEU A 269 1.99 5.38 -16.31
CA LEU A 269 1.46 6.68 -15.88
C LEU A 269 -0.08 6.75 -15.94
N VAL A 270 -0.71 5.91 -16.76
CA VAL A 270 -2.16 5.79 -16.82
C VAL A 270 -2.75 5.44 -15.46
N GLY A 271 -2.01 4.67 -14.62
CA GLY A 271 -2.38 4.37 -13.24
C GLY A 271 -2.49 5.59 -12.32
N ALA A 272 -1.97 6.76 -12.72
CA ALA A 272 -2.16 8.03 -11.99
C ALA A 272 -3.63 8.38 -11.77
N ALA A 273 -4.49 8.00 -12.67
CA ALA A 273 -5.92 8.26 -12.59
C ALA A 273 -6.57 7.65 -11.34
N GLY A 274 -6.03 6.52 -10.83
CA GLY A 274 -6.48 5.92 -9.58
C GLY A 274 -6.32 6.85 -8.37
N ALA A 275 -5.24 7.64 -8.32
CA ALA A 275 -5.03 8.59 -7.24
C ALA A 275 -6.05 9.74 -7.27
N ALA A 276 -6.54 10.14 -8.44
CA ALA A 276 -7.49 11.23 -8.60
C ALA A 276 -8.87 10.93 -8.00
N VAL A 277 -9.23 9.66 -7.82
CA VAL A 277 -10.52 9.28 -7.22
C VAL A 277 -10.55 9.44 -5.69
N ALA A 278 -9.39 9.56 -5.03
CA ALA A 278 -9.30 9.56 -3.58
C ALA A 278 -10.15 10.62 -2.88
N PRO A 279 -10.17 11.91 -3.29
CA PRO A 279 -11.04 12.92 -2.68
C PRO A 279 -12.53 12.60 -2.82
N PHE A 280 -12.92 12.07 -3.96
CA PHE A 280 -14.32 11.70 -4.24
C PHE A 280 -14.77 10.52 -3.39
N ALA A 281 -13.92 9.49 -3.26
CA ALA A 281 -14.20 8.32 -2.44
C ALA A 281 -14.35 8.70 -0.95
N GLY A 282 -13.50 9.61 -0.43
CA GLY A 282 -13.65 10.18 0.90
C GLY A 282 -14.99 10.91 1.07
N HIS A 283 -15.34 11.78 0.14
CA HIS A 283 -16.60 12.50 0.17
C HIS A 283 -17.84 11.58 0.12
N TRP A 284 -17.80 10.51 -0.66
CA TRP A 284 -18.87 9.50 -0.67
C TRP A 284 -18.97 8.76 0.66
N ALA A 285 -17.81 8.49 1.29
CA ALA A 285 -17.77 7.87 2.60
C ALA A 285 -18.43 8.75 3.67
N ASP A 286 -18.11 10.05 3.69
CA ASP A 286 -18.66 11.03 4.62
C ASP A 286 -20.18 11.22 4.46
N ARG A 287 -20.69 11.02 3.24
CA ARG A 287 -22.14 11.04 2.94
C ARG A 287 -22.87 9.73 3.22
N GLY A 288 -22.21 8.75 3.82
CA GLY A 288 -22.80 7.44 4.11
C GLY A 288 -23.01 6.52 2.90
N LEU A 289 -22.42 6.87 1.74
CA LEU A 289 -22.56 6.13 0.49
C LEU A 289 -21.54 4.98 0.36
N VAL A 290 -20.88 4.58 1.46
CA VAL A 290 -19.83 3.54 1.46
C VAL A 290 -20.28 2.27 0.76
N ARG A 291 -21.47 1.76 1.11
CA ARG A 291 -21.97 0.50 0.59
C ARG A 291 -22.28 0.56 -0.92
N PRO A 292 -23.14 1.46 -1.43
CA PRO A 292 -23.44 1.52 -2.86
C PRO A 292 -22.19 1.79 -3.70
N MET A 293 -21.30 2.70 -3.28
CA MET A 293 -20.07 3.01 -4.01
C MET A 293 -19.08 1.82 -4.05
N THR A 294 -19.04 1.01 -2.99
CA THR A 294 -18.26 -0.24 -3.00
C THR A 294 -18.80 -1.22 -4.06
N GLY A 295 -20.13 -1.39 -4.16
CA GLY A 295 -20.74 -2.22 -5.20
C GLY A 295 -20.48 -1.69 -6.61
N ILE A 296 -20.56 -0.37 -6.82
CA ILE A 296 -20.23 0.28 -8.10
C ILE A 296 -18.76 0.04 -8.46
N ALA A 297 -17.83 0.14 -7.50
CA ALA A 297 -16.42 -0.13 -7.74
C ALA A 297 -16.19 -1.58 -8.23
N PHE A 298 -16.89 -2.56 -7.69
CA PHE A 298 -16.80 -3.95 -8.17
C PHE A 298 -17.34 -4.13 -9.58
N VAL A 299 -18.47 -3.48 -9.91
CA VAL A 299 -19.03 -3.49 -11.27
C VAL A 299 -18.05 -2.83 -12.23
N VAL A 300 -17.51 -1.66 -11.89
CA VAL A 300 -16.54 -0.94 -12.75
C VAL A 300 -15.30 -1.80 -12.99
N ALA A 301 -14.75 -2.45 -11.95
CA ALA A 301 -13.61 -3.34 -12.11
C ALA A 301 -13.94 -4.54 -13.03
N THR A 302 -15.12 -5.15 -12.89
CA THR A 302 -15.56 -6.25 -13.76
C THR A 302 -15.65 -5.82 -15.22
N LEU A 303 -16.27 -4.66 -15.49
CA LEU A 303 -16.38 -4.10 -16.84
C LEU A 303 -15.02 -3.70 -17.40
N ALA A 304 -14.12 -3.21 -16.56
CA ALA A 304 -12.75 -2.89 -16.94
C ALA A 304 -11.97 -4.14 -17.40
N PHE A 305 -12.14 -5.29 -16.75
CA PHE A 305 -11.53 -6.53 -17.20
C PHE A 305 -12.19 -7.08 -18.47
N ALA A 306 -13.49 -6.92 -18.66
CA ALA A 306 -14.15 -7.23 -19.92
C ALA A 306 -13.56 -6.36 -21.06
N LEU A 307 -13.38 -5.04 -20.81
CA LEU A 307 -12.75 -4.12 -21.75
C LEU A 307 -11.28 -4.50 -22.03
N ALA A 308 -10.53 -4.89 -20.99
CA ALA A 308 -9.16 -5.37 -21.11
C ALA A 308 -9.04 -6.63 -22.01
N GLY A 309 -10.06 -7.48 -22.02
CA GLY A 309 -10.15 -8.64 -22.92
C GLY A 309 -10.10 -8.22 -24.39
N PHE A 310 -10.82 -7.17 -24.77
CA PHE A 310 -10.73 -6.57 -26.10
C PHE A 310 -9.44 -5.76 -26.30
N GLY A 311 -8.84 -5.26 -25.20
CA GLY A 311 -7.63 -4.46 -25.18
C GLY A 311 -6.37 -5.22 -25.63
N GLY A 312 -6.39 -6.55 -25.68
CA GLY A 312 -5.30 -7.35 -26.26
C GLY A 312 -4.97 -7.00 -27.73
N HIS A 313 -5.79 -6.17 -28.39
CA HIS A 313 -5.64 -5.70 -29.76
C HIS A 313 -5.50 -4.17 -29.88
N SER A 314 -5.67 -3.43 -28.77
CA SER A 314 -5.65 -1.96 -28.77
C SER A 314 -5.10 -1.43 -27.47
N VAL A 315 -3.99 -0.69 -27.56
CA VAL A 315 -3.36 -0.04 -26.41
C VAL A 315 -4.29 1.00 -25.75
N ILE A 316 -5.16 1.63 -26.51
CA ILE A 316 -6.13 2.61 -25.97
C ILE A 316 -7.14 1.90 -25.07
N LEU A 317 -7.67 0.74 -25.49
CA LEU A 317 -8.59 -0.03 -24.67
C LEU A 317 -7.89 -0.58 -23.41
N LEU A 318 -6.63 -1.00 -23.53
CA LEU A 318 -5.82 -1.38 -22.37
C LEU A 318 -5.61 -0.22 -21.40
N ALA A 319 -5.35 0.98 -21.92
CA ALA A 319 -5.15 2.17 -21.09
C ALA A 319 -6.46 2.57 -20.36
N VAL A 320 -7.58 2.57 -21.05
CA VAL A 320 -8.90 2.85 -20.44
C VAL A 320 -9.23 1.78 -19.38
N ALA A 321 -8.99 0.52 -19.67
CA ALA A 321 -9.18 -0.57 -18.71
C ALA A 321 -8.28 -0.39 -17.47
N ALA A 322 -7.01 -0.04 -17.65
CA ALA A 322 -6.09 0.24 -16.56
C ALA A 322 -6.59 1.39 -15.66
N ILE A 323 -7.04 2.51 -16.27
CA ILE A 323 -7.64 3.65 -15.52
C ILE A 323 -8.81 3.15 -14.67
N LEU A 324 -9.73 2.42 -15.27
CA LEU A 324 -10.93 1.96 -14.57
C LEU A 324 -10.61 0.97 -13.45
N ILE A 325 -9.64 0.06 -13.66
CA ILE A 325 -9.16 -0.86 -12.62
C ILE A 325 -8.57 -0.07 -11.45
N ASP A 326 -7.67 0.88 -11.74
CA ASP A 326 -7.00 1.67 -10.70
C ASP A 326 -7.99 2.53 -9.90
N VAL A 327 -8.93 3.20 -10.58
CA VAL A 327 -10.00 3.99 -9.96
C VAL A 327 -10.88 3.10 -9.06
N ALA A 328 -11.30 1.93 -9.56
CA ALA A 328 -12.17 1.02 -8.82
C ALA A 328 -11.49 0.46 -7.57
N VAL A 329 -10.22 0.03 -7.69
CA VAL A 329 -9.45 -0.52 -6.57
C VAL A 329 -9.17 0.55 -5.52
N GLN A 330 -8.78 1.76 -5.94
CA GLN A 330 -8.49 2.86 -5.03
C GLN A 330 -9.76 3.35 -4.31
N ALA A 331 -10.88 3.48 -5.02
CA ALA A 331 -12.16 3.83 -4.40
C ALA A 331 -12.57 2.78 -3.36
N SER A 332 -12.51 1.48 -3.71
CA SER A 332 -12.82 0.38 -2.79
C SER A 332 -11.90 0.38 -1.55
N LEU A 333 -10.60 0.68 -1.73
CA LEU A 333 -9.63 0.77 -0.63
C LEU A 333 -10.03 1.85 0.38
N ILE A 334 -10.33 3.06 -0.09
CA ILE A 334 -10.67 4.21 0.78
C ILE A 334 -11.99 3.94 1.51
N LEU A 335 -13.02 3.46 0.81
CA LEU A 335 -14.31 3.10 1.40
C LEU A 335 -14.17 1.99 2.44
N GLY A 336 -13.31 1.00 2.17
CA GLY A 336 -12.98 -0.09 3.10
C GLY A 336 -12.27 0.42 4.34
N GLN A 337 -11.23 1.25 4.18
CA GLN A 337 -10.48 1.86 5.29
C GLN A 337 -11.38 2.74 6.17
N HIS A 338 -12.27 3.55 5.57
CA HIS A 338 -13.24 4.35 6.32
C HIS A 338 -14.09 3.46 7.25
N THR A 339 -14.63 2.35 6.73
CA THR A 339 -15.39 1.41 7.56
C THR A 339 -14.54 0.79 8.67
N VAL A 340 -13.33 0.37 8.36
CA VAL A 340 -12.42 -0.29 9.31
C VAL A 340 -12.02 0.66 10.45
N TYR A 341 -11.79 1.95 10.16
CA TYR A 341 -11.42 2.94 11.17
C TYR A 341 -12.55 3.28 12.16
N GLN A 342 -13.80 2.98 11.82
CA GLN A 342 -14.96 3.18 12.68
C GLN A 342 -15.23 2.01 13.63
N LEU A 343 -14.60 0.83 13.42
CA LEU A 343 -14.87 -0.38 14.22
C LEU A 343 -14.41 -0.25 15.68
N ASP A 344 -13.19 0.28 15.88
CA ASP A 344 -12.62 0.52 17.22
C ASP A 344 -11.63 1.69 17.15
N PRO A 345 -11.98 2.87 17.69
CA PRO A 345 -11.10 4.03 17.70
C PRO A 345 -9.76 3.81 18.43
N ALA A 346 -9.73 2.95 19.46
CA ALA A 346 -8.53 2.65 20.23
C ALA A 346 -7.59 1.65 19.52
N ALA A 347 -8.10 0.90 18.53
CA ALA A 347 -7.37 -0.12 17.80
C ALA A 347 -7.11 0.22 16.33
N ARG A 348 -7.36 1.47 15.90
CA ARG A 348 -7.29 1.89 14.48
C ARG A 348 -6.03 1.45 13.75
N ALA A 349 -4.86 1.63 14.34
CA ALA A 349 -3.58 1.24 13.72
C ALA A 349 -3.51 -0.27 13.47
N ARG A 350 -3.91 -1.09 14.44
CA ARG A 350 -3.92 -2.57 14.35
C ARG A 350 -4.96 -3.07 13.36
N LEU A 351 -6.15 -2.46 13.34
CA LEU A 351 -7.21 -2.75 12.36
C LEU A 351 -6.74 -2.45 10.94
N ASN A 352 -6.10 -1.29 10.74
CA ASN A 352 -5.55 -0.91 9.44
C ASN A 352 -4.42 -1.88 9.01
N SER A 353 -3.52 -2.25 9.92
CA SER A 353 -2.45 -3.22 9.60
C SER A 353 -3.03 -4.56 9.16
N ALA A 354 -4.04 -5.08 9.84
CA ALA A 354 -4.71 -6.32 9.45
C ALA A 354 -5.43 -6.19 8.10
N PHE A 355 -6.12 -5.07 7.86
CA PHE A 355 -6.81 -4.78 6.60
C PHE A 355 -5.83 -4.70 5.42
N ILE A 356 -4.73 -3.94 5.57
CA ILE A 356 -3.70 -3.80 4.53
C ILE A 356 -2.92 -5.11 4.33
N ALA A 357 -2.71 -5.91 5.38
CA ALA A 357 -2.13 -7.24 5.22
C ALA A 357 -3.01 -8.15 4.34
N MET A 358 -4.34 -8.16 4.54
CA MET A 358 -5.28 -8.89 3.66
C MET A 358 -5.27 -8.36 2.23
N PHE A 359 -5.21 -7.03 2.04
CA PHE A 359 -5.06 -6.39 0.75
C PHE A 359 -3.83 -6.92 0.00
N PHE A 360 -2.64 -6.88 0.60
CA PHE A 360 -1.41 -7.35 -0.04
C PHE A 360 -1.35 -8.88 -0.17
N ALA A 361 -1.95 -9.64 0.73
CA ALA A 361 -2.09 -11.09 0.58
C ALA A 361 -2.92 -11.44 -0.68
N GLY A 362 -4.00 -10.70 -0.92
CA GLY A 362 -4.76 -10.79 -2.16
C GLY A 362 -3.93 -10.44 -3.39
N GLY A 363 -3.12 -9.37 -3.29
CA GLY A 363 -2.19 -8.98 -4.35
C GLY A 363 -1.16 -10.06 -4.66
N ALA A 364 -0.54 -10.64 -3.64
CA ALA A 364 0.42 -11.74 -3.78
C ALA A 364 -0.21 -12.97 -4.49
N ALA A 365 -1.41 -13.38 -4.05
CA ALA A 365 -2.15 -14.43 -4.71
C ALA A 365 -2.50 -14.07 -6.16
N GLY A 366 -2.97 -12.84 -6.40
CA GLY A 366 -3.33 -12.34 -7.72
C GLY A 366 -2.16 -12.27 -8.69
N SER A 367 -0.99 -11.79 -8.25
CA SER A 367 0.21 -11.74 -9.09
C SER A 367 0.68 -13.14 -9.50
N GLN A 368 0.68 -14.10 -8.56
CA GLN A 368 1.08 -15.47 -8.85
C GLN A 368 0.08 -16.18 -9.77
N LEU A 369 -1.21 -16.14 -9.42
CA LEU A 369 -2.27 -16.75 -10.23
C LEU A 369 -2.35 -16.10 -11.61
N GLY A 370 -2.23 -14.77 -11.69
CA GLY A 370 -2.20 -14.02 -12.94
C GLY A 370 -1.07 -14.46 -13.85
N SER A 371 0.14 -14.61 -13.32
CA SER A 371 1.30 -15.07 -14.10
C SER A 371 1.17 -16.51 -14.57
N LEU A 372 0.66 -17.40 -13.72
CA LEU A 372 0.40 -18.80 -14.06
C LEU A 372 -0.67 -18.92 -15.17
N VAL A 373 -1.80 -18.22 -14.99
CA VAL A 373 -2.92 -18.25 -15.94
C VAL A 373 -2.54 -17.59 -17.26
N TYR A 374 -1.76 -16.50 -17.21
CA TYR A 374 -1.22 -15.86 -18.42
C TYR A 374 -0.27 -16.80 -19.18
N HIS A 375 0.58 -17.53 -18.46
CA HIS A 375 1.49 -18.50 -19.07
C HIS A 375 0.75 -19.67 -19.76
N ALA A 376 -0.35 -20.14 -19.14
CA ALA A 376 -1.11 -21.28 -19.63
C ALA A 376 -2.11 -20.92 -20.75
N GLY A 377 -2.78 -19.76 -20.68
CA GLY A 377 -3.89 -19.40 -21.55
C GLY A 377 -3.84 -17.97 -22.10
N GLY A 378 -2.71 -17.28 -21.93
CA GLY A 378 -2.48 -15.94 -22.47
C GLY A 378 -3.35 -14.86 -21.86
N TRP A 379 -3.51 -13.77 -22.61
CA TRP A 379 -4.23 -12.57 -22.13
C TRP A 379 -5.71 -12.80 -21.85
N THR A 380 -6.37 -13.61 -22.68
CA THR A 380 -7.81 -13.94 -22.49
C THR A 380 -8.05 -14.65 -21.17
N ALA A 381 -7.24 -15.66 -20.84
CA ALA A 381 -7.36 -16.36 -19.57
C ALA A 381 -7.10 -15.46 -18.38
N LEU A 382 -6.12 -14.54 -18.50
CA LEU A 382 -5.86 -13.52 -17.47
C LEU A 382 -7.06 -12.60 -17.25
N THR A 383 -7.66 -12.08 -18.30
CA THR A 383 -8.79 -11.14 -18.18
C THR A 383 -10.02 -11.81 -17.60
N LEU A 384 -10.24 -13.10 -17.87
CA LEU A 384 -11.27 -13.90 -17.22
C LEU A 384 -11.01 -14.07 -15.71
N LEU A 385 -9.80 -14.43 -15.32
CA LEU A 385 -9.40 -14.49 -13.90
C LEU A 385 -9.58 -13.13 -13.22
N GLY A 386 -9.08 -12.07 -13.85
CA GLY A 386 -9.14 -10.71 -13.34
C GLY A 386 -10.58 -10.21 -13.16
N GLY A 387 -11.49 -10.56 -14.07
CA GLY A 387 -12.92 -10.25 -13.97
C GLY A 387 -13.66 -11.12 -12.94
N ALA A 388 -13.26 -12.38 -12.78
CA ALA A 388 -13.88 -13.28 -11.80
C ALA A 388 -13.69 -12.82 -10.34
N LEU A 389 -12.55 -12.18 -10.02
CA LEU A 389 -12.27 -11.72 -8.66
C LEU A 389 -13.22 -10.59 -8.20
N PRO A 390 -13.43 -9.47 -8.95
CA PRO A 390 -14.43 -8.48 -8.57
C PRO A 390 -15.86 -8.99 -8.66
N ILE A 391 -16.19 -9.95 -9.53
CA ILE A 391 -17.49 -10.64 -9.53
C ILE A 391 -17.67 -11.40 -8.21
N ALA A 392 -16.69 -12.17 -7.76
CA ALA A 392 -16.75 -12.87 -6.47
C ALA A 392 -16.94 -11.88 -5.30
N ALA A 393 -16.24 -10.74 -5.33
CA ALA A 393 -16.42 -9.67 -4.35
C ALA A 393 -17.84 -9.09 -4.41
N LEU A 394 -18.40 -8.87 -5.60
CA LEU A 394 -19.76 -8.37 -5.82
C LEU A 394 -20.82 -9.35 -5.31
N LEU A 395 -20.66 -10.63 -5.58
CA LEU A 395 -21.54 -11.69 -5.07
C LEU A 395 -21.49 -11.74 -3.54
N TYR A 396 -20.30 -11.67 -2.94
CA TYR A 396 -20.16 -11.61 -1.49
C TYR A 396 -20.72 -10.32 -0.90
N TRP A 397 -20.58 -9.19 -1.57
CA TRP A 397 -21.18 -7.91 -1.19
C TRP A 397 -22.73 -7.97 -1.19
N SER A 398 -23.34 -8.69 -2.14
CA SER A 398 -24.81 -8.82 -2.19
C SER A 398 -25.40 -9.49 -0.95
N THR A 399 -24.62 -10.36 -0.27
CA THR A 399 -25.05 -11.02 0.98
C THR A 399 -25.11 -10.07 2.18
N GLU A 400 -24.37 -8.94 2.15
CA GLU A 400 -24.40 -7.90 3.18
C GLU A 400 -25.79 -7.25 3.33
N ARG A 401 -26.53 -7.14 2.24
CA ARG A 401 -27.89 -6.60 2.21
C ARG A 401 -28.91 -7.51 2.90
N ARG A 402 -28.79 -8.82 2.64
CA ARG A 402 -29.69 -9.83 3.24
C ARG A 402 -29.55 -9.91 4.75
N ALA A 403 -28.32 -9.83 5.26
CA ALA A 403 -28.05 -9.88 6.70
C ALA A 403 -28.64 -8.71 7.47
N ARG A 404 -28.62 -7.47 6.89
CA ARG A 404 -29.24 -6.28 7.52
C ARG A 404 -30.76 -6.37 7.50
N THR A 405 -31.36 -6.73 6.40
CA THR A 405 -32.83 -6.90 6.28
C THR A 405 -33.35 -7.97 7.23
N ALA A 406 -32.62 -9.08 7.41
CA ALA A 406 -32.97 -10.13 8.36
C ALA A 406 -32.87 -9.69 9.83
N ALA A 407 -31.86 -8.85 10.19
CA ALA A 407 -31.71 -8.28 11.52
C ALA A 407 -32.80 -7.25 11.85
N GLU A 408 -33.21 -6.44 10.88
CA GLU A 408 -34.29 -5.47 11.02
C GLU A 408 -35.69 -6.11 11.10
N GLN A 409 -35.87 -7.28 10.48
CA GLN A 409 -37.12 -8.06 10.54
C GLN A 409 -37.23 -8.95 11.80
N GLY A 410 -36.12 -9.24 12.49
CA GLY A 410 -36.09 -10.01 13.74
C GLY A 410 -36.30 -9.21 15.03
N THR A 411 -36.38 -7.88 14.96
CA THR A 411 -36.62 -7.00 16.11
C THR A 411 -38.02 -6.36 16.07
N THR A 412 -39.06 -7.19 15.99
CA THR A 412 -40.40 -6.75 16.40
C THR A 412 -40.63 -7.26 17.83
N PRO A 413 -40.61 -6.42 18.86
CA PRO A 413 -41.01 -6.86 20.20
C PRO A 413 -42.52 -7.13 20.19
N ALA A 414 -42.88 -8.32 20.67
CA ALA A 414 -44.22 -8.67 21.04
C ALA A 414 -44.65 -7.95 22.34
#